data_fb44ae7633f3a360851325e297ed9adb
#
_entry.id   fb44ae7633f3a360851325e297ed9adb
#
_cell.length_a   1.000
_cell.length_b   1.000
_cell.length_c   1.000
_cell.angle_alpha   90.00
_cell.angle_beta   90.00
_cell.angle_gamma   90.00
#
_symmetry.space_group_name_H-M   'P 1'
#
loop_
_entity.id
_entity.type
_entity.pdbx_description
1 polymer ?
#
loop_
_entity_poly.entity_id
_entity_poly.type
_entity_poly.pdbx_seq_one_letter_code
_entity_poly.pdbx_strand_id
1 'polypeptide(L)'
;MSRTATIERITNETRIKLSLTVDGSGEAKICTSVPFLDHMLNLFARHGLFNLEVEACGDIDIDFHHTVEDIGIVLGEAFKQALGDKKGIRRYGQASIPMDETLASVAVDISGRPYLVYHVNLPKVKIGEFDVELAREFFQAFANHCGLNLHINVMYGDNVHHIIEACFKAFARAMDAASQMDPRVKDVMSTKGVL
;
A
#
# COMPACT_ATOMS: atom_id res chain seq x y z
N MET A 1 0.22 -5.13 22.68
CA MET A 1 0.81 -6.15 21.76
C MET A 1 1.24 -5.43 20.48
N SER A 2 2.38 -5.78 19.94
CA SER A 2 2.85 -5.21 18.66
C SER A 2 1.94 -5.71 17.53
N ARG A 3 1.47 -4.82 16.65
CA ARG A 3 0.63 -5.15 15.48
C ARG A 3 1.54 -5.55 14.32
N THR A 4 1.87 -6.84 14.27
CA THR A 4 2.80 -7.43 13.30
C THR A 4 2.17 -8.58 12.54
N ALA A 5 2.63 -8.80 11.32
CA ALA A 5 2.28 -9.98 10.52
C ALA A 5 3.47 -10.42 9.67
N THR A 6 3.55 -11.73 9.43
CA THR A 6 4.46 -12.29 8.44
C THR A 6 3.65 -13.20 7.53
N ILE A 7 3.70 -12.93 6.23
CA ILE A 7 3.00 -13.68 5.19
C ILE A 7 4.03 -14.30 4.25
N GLU A 8 3.81 -15.54 3.89
CA GLU A 8 4.54 -16.21 2.84
C GLU A 8 3.54 -16.70 1.78
N ARG A 9 3.81 -16.35 0.50
CA ARG A 9 3.01 -16.75 -0.65
C ARG A 9 3.91 -17.42 -1.66
N ILE A 10 3.55 -18.62 -2.06
CA ILE A 10 4.27 -19.40 -3.07
C ILE A 10 3.25 -19.84 -4.12
N THR A 11 3.48 -19.45 -5.35
CA THR A 11 2.72 -19.87 -6.54
C THR A 11 3.65 -20.51 -7.55
N ASN A 12 3.16 -20.82 -8.73
CA ASN A 12 4.02 -21.25 -9.86
C ASN A 12 4.79 -20.06 -10.48
N GLU A 13 4.35 -18.83 -10.23
CA GLU A 13 4.82 -17.59 -10.85
C GLU A 13 5.71 -16.78 -9.89
N THR A 14 5.40 -16.82 -8.59
CA THR A 14 6.07 -15.98 -7.60
C THR A 14 6.37 -16.71 -6.29
N ARG A 15 7.42 -16.26 -5.60
CA ARG A 15 7.69 -16.60 -4.20
C ARG A 15 7.94 -15.30 -3.44
N ILE A 16 7.11 -15.03 -2.44
CA ILE A 16 7.14 -13.79 -1.69
C ILE A 16 7.11 -14.11 -0.20
N LYS A 17 8.01 -13.48 0.56
CA LYS A 17 7.98 -13.44 2.02
C LYS A 17 7.97 -11.98 2.46
N LEU A 18 6.99 -11.61 3.27
CA LEU A 18 6.81 -10.25 3.74
C LEU A 18 6.55 -10.22 5.23
N SER A 19 7.27 -9.36 5.95
CA SER A 19 7.03 -9.05 7.36
C SER A 19 6.70 -7.58 7.52
N LEU A 20 5.62 -7.29 8.25
CA LEU A 20 5.10 -5.96 8.51
C LEU A 20 4.98 -5.70 10.01
N THR A 21 5.45 -4.54 10.46
CA THR A 21 5.10 -3.96 11.76
C THR A 21 4.38 -2.64 11.52
N VAL A 22 3.11 -2.55 11.95
CA VAL A 22 2.28 -1.33 11.76
C VAL A 22 2.77 -0.21 12.67
N ASP A 23 3.10 -0.53 13.93
CA ASP A 23 3.65 0.44 14.90
C ASP A 23 5.18 0.45 14.81
N GLY A 24 5.72 0.84 13.65
CA GLY A 24 7.14 0.83 13.35
C GLY A 24 7.81 2.20 13.44
N SER A 25 8.99 2.29 12.87
CA SER A 25 9.84 3.50 12.78
C SER A 25 10.17 3.92 11.33
N GLY A 26 9.64 3.19 10.35
CA GLY A 26 9.92 3.41 8.93
C GLY A 26 11.18 2.71 8.45
N GLU A 27 11.57 1.61 9.11
CA GLU A 27 12.68 0.77 8.67
C GLU A 27 12.23 -0.15 7.53
N ALA A 28 13.05 -0.26 6.48
CA ALA A 28 12.73 -1.07 5.32
C ALA A 28 13.91 -1.92 4.87
N LYS A 29 13.60 -3.17 4.48
CA LYS A 29 14.52 -4.06 3.80
C LYS A 29 13.76 -4.71 2.64
N ILE A 30 13.94 -4.16 1.44
CA ILE A 30 13.13 -4.50 0.27
C ILE A 30 14.02 -5.07 -0.82
N CYS A 31 13.62 -6.22 -1.37
CA CYS A 31 14.25 -6.88 -2.51
C CYS A 31 13.17 -7.63 -3.30
N THR A 32 12.63 -7.02 -4.35
CA THR A 32 11.54 -7.60 -5.15
C THR A 32 11.95 -7.98 -6.58
N SER A 33 13.20 -7.73 -6.96
CA SER A 33 13.68 -7.82 -8.35
C SER A 33 13.04 -6.80 -9.31
N VAL A 34 12.23 -5.86 -8.80
CA VAL A 34 11.60 -4.77 -9.55
C VAL A 34 12.06 -3.44 -8.95
N PRO A 35 13.16 -2.82 -9.46
CA PRO A 35 13.84 -1.71 -8.80
C PRO A 35 12.96 -0.50 -8.50
N PHE A 36 12.02 -0.17 -9.40
CA PHE A 36 11.10 0.95 -9.18
C PHE A 36 10.09 0.64 -8.06
N LEU A 37 9.60 -0.60 -7.98
CA LEU A 37 8.73 -1.03 -6.88
C LEU A 37 9.48 -1.05 -5.55
N ASP A 38 10.75 -1.49 -5.54
CA ASP A 38 11.60 -1.43 -4.35
C ASP A 38 11.69 0.00 -3.80
N HIS A 39 11.88 0.98 -4.70
CA HIS A 39 11.89 2.39 -4.33
C HIS A 39 10.53 2.83 -3.76
N MET A 40 9.42 2.48 -4.39
CA MET A 40 8.06 2.82 -3.91
C MET A 40 7.74 2.21 -2.55
N LEU A 41 8.13 0.96 -2.31
CA LEU A 41 7.91 0.29 -1.02
C LEU A 41 8.78 0.86 0.10
N ASN A 42 10.02 1.28 -0.21
CA ASN A 42 10.87 2.01 0.73
C ASN A 42 10.23 3.34 1.14
N LEU A 43 9.64 4.08 0.19
CA LEU A 43 8.90 5.31 0.47
C LEU A 43 7.65 5.01 1.31
N PHE A 44 6.91 3.96 0.97
CA PHE A 44 5.74 3.54 1.73
C PHE A 44 6.08 3.24 3.19
N ALA A 45 7.10 2.44 3.44
CA ALA A 45 7.56 2.13 4.78
C ALA A 45 7.99 3.41 5.53
N ARG A 46 8.83 4.23 4.89
CA ARG A 46 9.41 5.42 5.52
C ARG A 46 8.37 6.47 5.87
N HIS A 47 7.47 6.78 4.94
CA HIS A 47 6.47 7.82 5.13
C HIS A 47 5.26 7.35 5.97
N GLY A 48 4.97 6.05 5.98
CA GLY A 48 3.94 5.46 6.85
C GLY A 48 4.43 5.09 8.24
N LEU A 49 5.75 5.20 8.50
CA LEU A 49 6.40 4.75 9.73
C LEU A 49 6.22 3.24 10.01
N PHE A 50 5.98 2.46 8.96
CA PHE A 50 5.90 1.01 9.04
C PHE A 50 7.30 0.39 9.00
N ASN A 51 7.55 -0.70 9.75
CA ASN A 51 8.72 -1.51 9.46
C ASN A 51 8.30 -2.60 8.46
N LEU A 52 9.03 -2.70 7.36
CA LEU A 52 8.65 -3.55 6.23
C LEU A 52 9.88 -4.31 5.69
N GLU A 53 9.81 -5.63 5.74
CA GLU A 53 10.76 -6.51 5.08
C GLU A 53 10.04 -7.26 3.95
N VAL A 54 10.57 -7.20 2.73
CA VAL A 54 10.04 -7.90 1.56
C VAL A 54 11.17 -8.59 0.82
N GLU A 55 11.03 -9.89 0.63
CA GLU A 55 11.85 -10.69 -0.26
C GLU A 55 10.93 -11.36 -1.27
N ALA A 56 11.12 -11.04 -2.56
CA ALA A 56 10.30 -11.57 -3.63
C ALA A 56 11.14 -11.97 -4.83
N CYS A 57 10.75 -13.08 -5.44
CA CYS A 57 11.25 -13.57 -6.71
C CYS A 57 10.04 -14.02 -7.55
N GLY A 58 9.95 -13.53 -8.78
CA GLY A 58 8.89 -13.89 -9.72
C GLY A 58 9.44 -14.17 -11.12
N ASP A 59 8.55 -14.47 -12.04
CA ASP A 59 8.80 -14.77 -13.45
C ASP A 59 9.03 -13.50 -14.29
N ILE A 60 9.92 -12.63 -13.82
CA ILE A 60 10.23 -11.30 -14.38
C ILE A 60 10.74 -11.33 -15.84
N ASP A 61 11.10 -12.51 -16.36
CA ASP A 61 11.44 -12.71 -17.75
C ASP A 61 10.20 -12.57 -18.69
N ILE A 62 8.98 -12.70 -18.14
CA ILE A 62 7.73 -12.44 -18.85
C ILE A 62 7.46 -10.93 -18.82
N ASP A 63 7.17 -10.41 -17.64
CA ASP A 63 7.06 -8.99 -17.27
C ASP A 63 7.01 -8.88 -15.75
N PHE A 64 6.70 -7.68 -15.22
CA PHE A 64 6.62 -7.47 -13.77
C PHE A 64 5.21 -7.64 -13.18
N HIS A 65 4.21 -7.99 -14.00
CA HIS A 65 2.80 -7.98 -13.58
C HIS A 65 2.55 -8.89 -12.37
N HIS A 66 2.86 -10.17 -12.49
CA HIS A 66 2.61 -11.16 -11.44
C HIS A 66 3.33 -10.80 -10.14
N THR A 67 4.57 -10.33 -10.23
CA THR A 67 5.36 -9.93 -9.05
C THR A 67 4.75 -8.71 -8.35
N VAL A 68 4.36 -7.69 -9.10
CA VAL A 68 3.80 -6.45 -8.56
C VAL A 68 2.42 -6.69 -7.94
N GLU A 69 1.55 -7.44 -8.62
CA GLU A 69 0.23 -7.79 -8.11
C GLU A 69 0.33 -8.64 -6.84
N ASP A 70 1.12 -9.71 -6.86
CA ASP A 70 1.27 -10.62 -5.73
C ASP A 70 1.89 -9.94 -4.50
N ILE A 71 2.80 -8.97 -4.67
CA ILE A 71 3.29 -8.14 -3.56
C ILE A 71 2.15 -7.28 -2.99
N GLY A 72 1.30 -6.71 -3.83
CA GLY A 72 0.09 -6.01 -3.40
C GLY A 72 -0.86 -6.89 -2.58
N ILE A 73 -1.09 -8.13 -3.03
CA ILE A 73 -1.86 -9.16 -2.31
C ILE A 73 -1.26 -9.40 -0.92
N VAL A 74 0.02 -9.76 -0.87
CA VAL A 74 0.71 -10.15 0.37
C VAL A 74 0.77 -8.99 1.37
N LEU A 75 1.04 -7.76 0.90
CA LEU A 75 1.04 -6.58 1.75
C LEU A 75 -0.37 -6.27 2.29
N GLY A 76 -1.41 -6.42 1.46
CA GLY A 76 -2.80 -6.28 1.88
C GLY A 76 -3.20 -7.29 2.97
N GLU A 77 -2.84 -8.55 2.79
CA GLU A 77 -3.06 -9.61 3.78
C GLU A 77 -2.29 -9.35 5.08
N ALA A 78 -1.04 -8.88 4.99
CA ALA A 78 -0.24 -8.53 6.15
C ALA A 78 -0.88 -7.40 6.98
N PHE A 79 -1.38 -6.34 6.33
CA PHE A 79 -2.13 -5.30 7.03
C PHE A 79 -3.40 -5.84 7.67
N LYS A 80 -4.20 -6.63 6.94
CA LYS A 80 -5.42 -7.24 7.46
C LYS A 80 -5.14 -8.09 8.72
N GLN A 81 -4.09 -8.91 8.68
CA GLN A 81 -3.69 -9.74 9.81
C GLN A 81 -3.17 -8.91 10.99
N ALA A 82 -2.30 -7.93 10.74
CA ALA A 82 -1.72 -7.08 11.77
C ALA A 82 -2.77 -6.19 12.48
N LEU A 83 -3.79 -5.73 11.76
CA LEU A 83 -4.89 -4.93 12.31
C LEU A 83 -5.93 -5.77 13.08
N GLY A 84 -5.97 -7.07 12.86
CA GLY A 84 -6.84 -8.00 13.58
C GLY A 84 -8.32 -7.59 13.52
N ASP A 85 -8.96 -7.45 14.68
CA ASP A 85 -10.38 -7.09 14.82
C ASP A 85 -10.67 -5.59 14.60
N LYS A 86 -9.65 -4.79 14.31
CA LYS A 86 -9.73 -3.34 14.02
C LYS A 86 -10.30 -2.49 15.15
N LYS A 87 -10.30 -3.01 16.38
CA LYS A 87 -10.73 -2.25 17.55
C LYS A 87 -9.75 -1.14 17.89
N GLY A 88 -10.28 0.01 18.26
CA GLY A 88 -9.50 1.15 18.71
C GLY A 88 -8.79 1.93 17.63
N ILE A 89 -8.80 1.50 16.36
CA ILE A 89 -8.17 2.27 15.27
C ILE A 89 -9.06 3.45 14.83
N ARG A 90 -8.43 4.47 14.22
CA ARG A 90 -9.15 5.61 13.63
C ARG A 90 -10.02 5.22 12.44
N ARG A 91 -9.69 4.13 11.74
CA ARG A 91 -10.39 3.60 10.59
C ARG A 91 -10.25 4.43 9.32
N TYR A 92 -10.40 5.76 9.40
CA TYR A 92 -10.28 6.67 8.27
C TYR A 92 -8.95 7.39 8.30
N GLY A 93 -8.31 7.50 7.14
CA GLY A 93 -7.10 8.29 6.94
C GLY A 93 -7.10 8.98 5.60
N GLN A 94 -6.49 10.15 5.55
CA GLN A 94 -6.30 10.89 4.30
C GLN A 94 -5.00 11.67 4.32
N ALA A 95 -4.42 11.86 3.15
CA ALA A 95 -3.26 12.71 2.97
C ALA A 95 -3.25 13.31 1.57
N SER A 96 -2.84 14.58 1.47
CA SER A 96 -2.49 15.22 0.21
C SER A 96 -1.01 15.54 0.25
N ILE A 97 -0.25 14.98 -0.68
CA ILE A 97 1.22 15.04 -0.70
C ILE A 97 1.68 15.68 -2.00
N PRO A 98 2.46 16.77 -1.91
CA PRO A 98 3.13 17.34 -3.06
C PRO A 98 4.43 16.59 -3.36
N MET A 99 4.78 16.50 -4.63
CA MET A 99 6.08 16.10 -5.13
C MET A 99 6.43 17.02 -6.28
N ASP A 100 7.21 18.06 -5.99
CA ASP A 100 7.53 19.17 -6.88
C ASP A 100 6.26 19.74 -7.56
N GLU A 101 6.08 19.54 -8.87
CA GLU A 101 4.94 20.02 -9.67
C GLU A 101 3.68 19.16 -9.52
N THR A 102 3.75 18.06 -8.80
CA THR A 102 2.66 17.09 -8.66
C THR A 102 1.96 17.23 -7.31
N LEU A 103 0.64 17.04 -7.29
CA LEU A 103 -0.14 16.88 -6.07
C LEU A 103 -1.04 15.66 -6.15
N ALA A 104 -0.81 14.67 -5.28
CA ALA A 104 -1.65 13.50 -5.11
C ALA A 104 -2.43 13.55 -3.78
N SER A 105 -3.68 13.10 -3.78
CA SER A 105 -4.55 12.97 -2.61
C SER A 105 -5.05 11.54 -2.47
N VAL A 106 -4.90 10.96 -1.30
CA VAL A 106 -5.35 9.61 -0.98
C VAL A 106 -6.26 9.63 0.24
N ALA A 107 -7.38 8.90 0.16
CA ALA A 107 -8.27 8.64 1.29
C ALA A 107 -8.51 7.13 1.42
N VAL A 108 -8.51 6.62 2.67
CA VAL A 108 -8.77 5.22 3.00
C VAL A 108 -9.88 5.08 4.03
N ASP A 109 -10.67 3.99 3.89
CA ASP A 109 -11.60 3.49 4.91
C ASP A 109 -11.32 2.01 5.13
N ILE A 110 -10.77 1.63 6.30
CA ILE A 110 -10.50 0.24 6.67
C ILE A 110 -11.82 -0.45 7.07
N SER A 111 -12.72 -0.55 6.10
CA SER A 111 -14.13 -0.95 6.31
C SER A 111 -14.41 -2.44 6.24
N GLY A 112 -13.43 -3.27 5.87
CA GLY A 112 -13.65 -4.68 5.53
C GLY A 112 -14.25 -4.92 4.14
N ARG A 113 -14.54 -3.86 3.38
CA ARG A 113 -15.12 -3.91 2.03
C ARG A 113 -14.14 -3.35 1.01
N PRO A 114 -13.62 -4.18 0.10
CA PRO A 114 -12.65 -3.72 -0.90
C PRO A 114 -13.31 -2.84 -1.97
N TYR A 115 -12.70 -1.70 -2.25
CA TYR A 115 -13.04 -0.86 -3.39
C TYR A 115 -11.88 0.07 -3.74
N LEU A 116 -11.47 0.10 -5.02
CA LEU A 116 -10.48 1.06 -5.50
C LEU A 116 -11.13 2.10 -6.40
N VAL A 117 -10.91 3.38 -6.10
CA VAL A 117 -11.09 4.49 -7.04
C VAL A 117 -9.70 5.02 -7.41
N TYR A 118 -9.35 4.95 -8.68
CA TYR A 118 -8.03 5.33 -9.18
C TYR A 118 -8.14 6.39 -10.27
N HIS A 119 -8.11 7.65 -9.86
CA HIS A 119 -8.14 8.81 -10.76
C HIS A 119 -6.71 9.34 -10.95
N VAL A 120 -5.89 8.52 -11.60
CA VAL A 120 -4.51 8.84 -11.97
C VAL A 120 -4.39 8.69 -13.47
N ASN A 121 -4.34 9.82 -14.17
CA ASN A 121 -4.23 9.81 -15.62
C ASN A 121 -2.75 9.80 -16.03
N LEU A 122 -2.28 8.65 -16.47
CA LEU A 122 -0.91 8.45 -16.91
C LEU A 122 -0.87 8.02 -18.38
N PRO A 123 0.10 8.50 -19.16
CA PRO A 123 0.38 7.91 -20.48
C PRO A 123 0.87 6.46 -20.30
N LYS A 124 0.67 5.63 -21.32
CA LYS A 124 1.23 4.26 -21.33
C LYS A 124 2.72 4.31 -21.65
N VAL A 125 3.52 4.44 -20.62
CA VAL A 125 4.99 4.55 -20.70
C VAL A 125 5.65 3.67 -19.64
N LYS A 126 6.97 3.57 -19.70
CA LYS A 126 7.79 2.90 -18.68
C LYS A 126 8.63 3.92 -17.90
N ILE A 127 8.92 3.58 -16.65
CA ILE A 127 9.97 4.20 -15.83
C ILE A 127 11.07 3.15 -15.67
N GLY A 128 12.18 3.30 -16.39
CA GLY A 128 13.11 2.18 -16.59
C GLY A 128 12.37 1.03 -17.27
N GLU A 129 12.35 -0.15 -16.67
CA GLU A 129 11.60 -1.31 -17.18
C GLU A 129 10.19 -1.45 -16.58
N PHE A 130 9.80 -0.58 -15.65
CA PHE A 130 8.52 -0.65 -14.96
C PHE A 130 7.39 0.00 -15.79
N ASP A 131 6.40 -0.78 -16.20
CA ASP A 131 5.18 -0.27 -16.81
C ASP A 131 4.33 0.47 -15.79
N VAL A 132 4.02 1.75 -16.04
CA VAL A 132 3.33 2.61 -15.06
C VAL A 132 1.91 2.12 -14.71
N GLU A 133 1.30 1.32 -15.58
CA GLU A 133 -0.01 0.70 -15.36
C GLU A 133 0.03 -0.26 -14.16
N LEU A 134 1.18 -0.85 -13.85
CA LEU A 134 1.36 -1.79 -12.73
C LEU A 134 1.15 -1.13 -11.36
N ALA A 135 1.30 0.18 -11.25
CA ALA A 135 0.96 0.89 -10.01
C ALA A 135 -0.52 0.71 -9.65
N ARG A 136 -1.42 0.73 -10.65
CA ARG A 136 -2.84 0.47 -10.43
C ARG A 136 -3.10 -0.96 -9.97
N GLU A 137 -2.42 -1.93 -10.56
CA GLU A 137 -2.57 -3.35 -10.21
C GLU A 137 -2.13 -3.60 -8.76
N PHE A 138 -1.00 -3.01 -8.34
CA PHE A 138 -0.56 -3.05 -6.95
C PHE A 138 -1.63 -2.50 -5.98
N PHE A 139 -2.19 -1.31 -6.25
CA PHE A 139 -3.19 -0.70 -5.37
C PHE A 139 -4.51 -1.48 -5.37
N GLN A 140 -4.91 -2.06 -6.52
CA GLN A 140 -6.09 -2.90 -6.61
C GLN A 140 -5.95 -4.17 -5.77
N ALA A 141 -4.82 -4.87 -5.91
CA ALA A 141 -4.51 -6.08 -5.17
C ALA A 141 -4.46 -5.78 -3.65
N PHE A 142 -3.77 -4.71 -3.26
CA PHE A 142 -3.72 -4.27 -1.87
C PHE A 142 -5.12 -3.97 -1.30
N ALA A 143 -5.92 -3.16 -1.98
CA ALA A 143 -7.26 -2.80 -1.52
C ALA A 143 -8.16 -4.02 -1.33
N ASN A 144 -8.08 -4.98 -2.27
CA ASN A 144 -8.86 -6.20 -2.24
C ASN A 144 -8.50 -7.07 -1.03
N HIS A 145 -7.22 -7.26 -0.76
CA HIS A 145 -6.73 -8.21 0.26
C HIS A 145 -6.67 -7.60 1.66
N CYS A 146 -6.42 -6.30 1.78
CA CYS A 146 -6.58 -5.58 3.04
C CYS A 146 -8.06 -5.41 3.44
N GLY A 147 -8.97 -5.38 2.46
CA GLY A 147 -10.39 -5.16 2.67
C GLY A 147 -10.70 -3.71 3.03
N LEU A 148 -10.25 -2.76 2.22
CA LEU A 148 -10.48 -1.33 2.45
C LEU A 148 -10.99 -0.61 1.19
N ASN A 149 -11.65 0.51 1.39
CA ASN A 149 -11.86 1.47 0.31
C ASN A 149 -10.60 2.33 0.18
N LEU A 150 -10.07 2.41 -1.03
CA LEU A 150 -8.90 3.20 -1.38
C LEU A 150 -9.25 4.16 -2.53
N HIS A 151 -9.16 5.45 -2.27
CA HIS A 151 -9.35 6.48 -3.27
C HIS A 151 -8.05 7.21 -3.50
N ILE A 152 -7.54 7.18 -4.74
CA ILE A 152 -6.33 7.86 -5.17
C ILE A 152 -6.68 8.86 -6.27
N ASN A 153 -6.38 10.13 -6.05
CA ASN A 153 -6.63 11.20 -7.00
C ASN A 153 -5.34 12.01 -7.20
N VAL A 154 -4.92 12.16 -8.44
CA VAL A 154 -3.88 13.15 -8.81
C VAL A 154 -4.58 14.40 -9.27
N MET A 155 -4.34 15.49 -8.57
CA MET A 155 -4.97 16.79 -8.86
C MET A 155 -4.32 17.46 -10.06
N TYR A 156 -2.99 17.37 -10.15
CA TYR A 156 -2.15 17.83 -11.25
C TYR A 156 -0.75 17.21 -11.11
N GLY A 157 0.02 17.20 -12.20
CA GLY A 157 1.39 16.69 -12.29
C GLY A 157 1.73 16.34 -13.72
N ASP A 158 3.01 16.46 -14.07
CA ASP A 158 3.51 16.21 -15.42
C ASP A 158 4.55 15.09 -15.46
N ASN A 159 5.40 14.98 -14.44
CA ASN A 159 6.42 13.93 -14.36
C ASN A 159 5.80 12.64 -13.84
N VAL A 160 5.80 11.61 -14.67
CA VAL A 160 5.18 10.29 -14.35
C VAL A 160 5.79 9.65 -13.09
N HIS A 161 7.11 9.78 -12.88
CA HIS A 161 7.78 9.30 -11.66
C HIS A 161 7.24 10.03 -10.43
N HIS A 162 7.20 11.37 -10.47
CA HIS A 162 6.69 12.20 -9.37
C HIS A 162 5.23 11.88 -9.05
N ILE A 163 4.41 11.62 -10.08
CA ILE A 163 3.00 11.25 -9.91
C ILE A 163 2.86 9.94 -9.11
N ILE A 164 3.58 8.88 -9.53
CA ILE A 164 3.50 7.58 -8.84
C ILE A 164 4.10 7.70 -7.42
N GLU A 165 5.24 8.36 -7.28
CA GLU A 165 5.86 8.59 -5.97
C GLU A 165 4.95 9.36 -5.01
N ALA A 166 4.30 10.42 -5.47
CA ALA A 166 3.33 11.18 -4.68
C ALA A 166 2.15 10.30 -4.24
N CYS A 167 1.65 9.41 -5.12
CA CYS A 167 0.60 8.46 -4.77
C CYS A 167 1.03 7.50 -3.65
N PHE A 168 2.24 6.91 -3.74
CA PHE A 168 2.75 6.01 -2.70
C PHE A 168 3.00 6.71 -1.37
N LYS A 169 3.55 7.93 -1.38
CA LYS A 169 3.72 8.76 -0.17
C LYS A 169 2.37 9.13 0.47
N ALA A 170 1.41 9.57 -0.33
CA ALA A 170 0.07 9.91 0.15
C ALA A 170 -0.65 8.67 0.70
N PHE A 171 -0.53 7.53 0.02
CA PHE A 171 -1.05 6.25 0.47
C PHE A 171 -0.44 5.83 1.82
N ALA A 172 0.88 5.91 1.96
CA ALA A 172 1.58 5.61 3.21
C ALA A 172 1.05 6.46 4.38
N ARG A 173 0.94 7.78 4.18
CA ARG A 173 0.42 8.71 5.20
C ARG A 173 -1.05 8.48 5.53
N ALA A 174 -1.87 8.15 4.53
CA ALA A 174 -3.28 7.82 4.74
C ALA A 174 -3.46 6.52 5.52
N MET A 175 -2.65 5.48 5.22
CA MET A 175 -2.63 4.21 5.95
C MET A 175 -2.14 4.39 7.39
N ASP A 176 -1.06 5.15 7.62
CA ASP A 176 -0.59 5.51 8.96
C ASP A 176 -1.73 6.16 9.77
N ALA A 177 -2.35 7.20 9.23
CA ALA A 177 -3.45 7.90 9.90
C ALA A 177 -4.64 6.98 10.22
N ALA A 178 -5.05 6.13 9.28
CA ALA A 178 -6.20 5.23 9.45
C ALA A 178 -5.93 4.12 10.49
N SER A 179 -4.70 3.61 10.54
CA SER A 179 -4.30 2.53 11.42
C SER A 179 -3.94 2.97 12.85
N GLN A 180 -3.75 4.27 13.10
CA GLN A 180 -3.43 4.78 14.43
C GLN A 180 -4.51 4.44 15.46
N MET A 181 -4.06 4.06 16.66
CA MET A 181 -4.94 3.88 17.81
C MET A 181 -5.46 5.23 18.31
N ASP A 182 -6.77 5.33 18.52
CA ASP A 182 -7.38 6.51 19.14
C ASP A 182 -7.98 6.09 20.49
N PRO A 183 -7.48 6.64 21.63
CA PRO A 183 -7.94 6.23 22.96
C PRO A 183 -9.41 6.50 23.24
N ARG A 184 -10.07 7.32 22.41
CA ARG A 184 -11.52 7.60 22.48
C ARG A 184 -12.35 6.50 21.83
N VAL A 185 -11.75 5.70 20.93
CA VAL A 185 -12.40 4.58 20.24
C VAL A 185 -12.25 3.32 21.09
N LYS A 186 -13.34 2.89 21.75
CA LYS A 186 -13.32 1.73 22.66
C LYS A 186 -13.52 0.39 21.99
N ASP A 187 -14.14 0.38 20.83
CA ASP A 187 -14.46 -0.80 20.03
C ASP A 187 -14.23 -0.50 18.54
N VAL A 188 -14.86 -1.18 17.62
CA VAL A 188 -14.80 -0.82 16.19
C VAL A 188 -15.54 0.48 15.91
N MET A 189 -14.97 1.35 15.10
CA MET A 189 -15.60 2.61 14.69
C MET A 189 -16.67 2.34 13.62
N SER A 190 -17.78 1.74 14.06
CA SER A 190 -18.90 1.38 13.18
C SER A 190 -20.21 1.35 13.97
N THR A 191 -21.24 2.01 13.47
CA THR A 191 -22.60 1.92 14.03
C THR A 191 -23.21 0.53 13.93
N LYS A 192 -22.63 -0.35 13.10
CA LYS A 192 -23.03 -1.76 12.95
C LYS A 192 -22.38 -2.67 14.00
N GLY A 193 -21.36 -2.18 14.75
CA GLY A 193 -20.60 -2.98 15.71
C GLY A 193 -19.59 -3.96 15.09
N VAL A 194 -19.43 -3.95 13.77
CA VAL A 194 -18.50 -4.79 13.00
C VAL A 194 -17.90 -4.03 11.81
N LEU A 195 -16.70 -4.46 11.35
CA LEU A 195 -15.99 -4.00 10.15
C LEU A 195 -15.52 -5.18 9.32
#